data_4a8ba09303e80d44dea25f85cdcb70f7
#
_entry.id   4a8ba09303e80d44dea25f85cdcb70f7
#
_cell.length_a   1.000
_cell.length_b   1.000
_cell.length_c   1.000
_cell.angle_alpha   90.00
_cell.angle_beta   90.00
_cell.angle_gamma   90.00
#
_symmetry.space_group_name_H-M   'P 1'
#
loop_
_entity.id
_entity.type
_entity.pdbx_description
1 polymer ?
#
loop_
_entity_poly.entity_id
_entity_poly.type
_entity_poly.pdbx_seq_one_letter_code
_entity_poly.pdbx_strand_id
1 'polypeptide(L)'
;MKGTKKIFIICCVFLAIIIIGDSCQKFSVLNTNPNNVTPDQASPDYLMAGVLANSAMWYGNLGSGVISGAMQQTYQDAWGSTFSDYEWDQQGFDWTGNYHILANDKLLLQKAQGYQWNFHQGVALVMRGFGFANIADFWGDAPDSMALNGSLTGTNNQYPPFDSQESIYENAIADFKAAIPYFSGSMADHPEITPITQSSDVFYGGDPVKWKKLAYSLLLRYYLRLSSKMDEQANVESVAANVFQSIDDDWMMPFPGQDQGSSYQFCEKFNDASGYHRNKMCGTLTMKLKDLKDPRIVIMAQPIATPSVVDASQFAIGDNTTLTTIVNGIRYINPAAAAANNYKQFDPATYTTDRPYGALRNTIMNLYDTSSVYVGIPISYDNYVDFEYNINGSGVQSTSLSNYVSYLRTDIYDNPSGPLLAQRLASYSEICFDLAEAAQKGWNVGGTAATWYNKGIKASFDTWQVFGSYQSDVDNYYGCVKDYNTYIGQPSVAYDGTLQRIMEQKWIASWQACNEAYMDWRRTGLPALTIGWGSYRGQIPLRFGYNNSELSNNPANAQIAIDKLVPSTYNNTDGNNSSWSKFWLLQGTNKPW
;
A
#
# COMPACT_ATOMS: atom_id res chain seq x y z
N MET A 1 -3.28 -79.80 -29.48
CA MET A 1 -2.45 -78.58 -29.40
C MET A 1 -3.12 -77.22 -29.77
N LYS A 2 -4.25 -77.18 -30.47
CA LYS A 2 -4.94 -75.83 -30.79
C LYS A 2 -5.85 -75.30 -29.67
N GLY A 3 -6.33 -76.20 -28.76
CA GLY A 3 -7.21 -75.72 -27.66
C GLY A 3 -6.46 -75.12 -26.48
N THR A 4 -5.30 -75.65 -26.13
CA THR A 4 -4.47 -75.15 -25.00
C THR A 4 -3.91 -73.71 -25.24
N LYS A 5 -3.57 -73.40 -26.49
CA LYS A 5 -3.11 -72.04 -26.85
C LYS A 5 -4.21 -70.96 -26.72
N LYS A 6 -5.48 -71.30 -27.03
CA LYS A 6 -6.61 -70.35 -26.87
C LYS A 6 -6.92 -70.09 -25.40
N ILE A 7 -6.88 -71.12 -24.55
CA ILE A 7 -7.13 -70.91 -23.09
C ILE A 7 -6.01 -70.11 -22.48
N PHE A 8 -4.74 -70.29 -22.87
CA PHE A 8 -3.62 -69.49 -22.37
C PHE A 8 -3.73 -68.00 -22.76
N ILE A 9 -4.12 -67.74 -24.01
CA ILE A 9 -4.35 -66.34 -24.47
C ILE A 9 -5.50 -65.64 -23.70
N ILE A 10 -6.60 -66.38 -23.46
CA ILE A 10 -7.74 -65.86 -22.69
C ILE A 10 -7.34 -65.57 -21.24
N CYS A 11 -6.56 -66.46 -20.60
CA CYS A 11 -6.06 -66.19 -19.24
C CYS A 11 -5.07 -65.03 -19.19
N CYS A 12 -4.22 -64.84 -20.19
CA CYS A 12 -3.31 -63.69 -20.26
C CYS A 12 -4.06 -62.37 -20.47
N VAL A 13 -5.13 -62.37 -21.27
CA VAL A 13 -5.99 -61.17 -21.46
C VAL A 13 -6.76 -60.84 -20.20
N PHE A 14 -7.29 -61.83 -19.47
CA PHE A 14 -7.96 -61.61 -18.19
C PHE A 14 -7.00 -61.08 -17.11
N LEU A 15 -5.77 -61.63 -17.07
CA LEU A 15 -4.74 -61.17 -16.14
C LEU A 15 -4.31 -59.72 -16.45
N ALA A 16 -4.21 -59.34 -17.73
CA ALA A 16 -3.91 -57.97 -18.17
C ALA A 16 -5.03 -56.98 -17.81
N ILE A 17 -6.31 -57.41 -17.90
CA ILE A 17 -7.45 -56.58 -17.53
C ILE A 17 -7.50 -56.36 -16.00
N ILE A 18 -7.15 -57.34 -15.19
CA ILE A 18 -7.09 -57.22 -13.73
C ILE A 18 -5.94 -56.27 -13.32
N ILE A 19 -4.78 -56.36 -13.96
CA ILE A 19 -3.63 -55.49 -13.69
C ILE A 19 -3.93 -54.02 -14.08
N ILE A 20 -4.68 -53.79 -15.15
CA ILE A 20 -5.08 -52.44 -15.60
C ILE A 20 -6.14 -51.86 -14.63
N GLY A 21 -7.05 -52.66 -14.10
CA GLY A 21 -8.07 -52.24 -13.13
C GLY A 21 -7.47 -51.76 -11.78
N ASP A 22 -6.47 -52.49 -11.27
CA ASP A 22 -5.75 -52.07 -10.05
C ASP A 22 -4.83 -50.86 -10.26
N SER A 23 -4.34 -50.65 -11.48
CA SER A 23 -3.51 -49.50 -11.82
C SER A 23 -4.31 -48.18 -11.79
N CYS A 24 -5.60 -48.19 -12.17
CA CYS A 24 -6.45 -46.98 -12.13
C CYS A 24 -6.76 -46.52 -10.71
N GLN A 25 -6.85 -47.40 -9.72
CA GLN A 25 -7.03 -47.01 -8.33
C GLN A 25 -5.76 -46.39 -7.72
N LYS A 26 -4.58 -46.85 -8.15
CA LYS A 26 -3.30 -46.26 -7.71
C LYS A 26 -3.03 -44.86 -8.30
N PHE A 27 -3.52 -44.59 -9.50
CA PHE A 27 -3.38 -43.25 -10.11
C PHE A 27 -4.17 -42.18 -9.39
N SER A 28 -5.34 -42.47 -8.84
CA SER A 28 -6.10 -41.52 -8.05
C SER A 28 -5.44 -41.18 -6.71
N VAL A 29 -4.73 -42.15 -6.10
CA VAL A 29 -3.99 -41.95 -4.84
C VAL A 29 -2.63 -41.28 -5.11
N LEU A 30 -1.98 -41.58 -6.23
CA LEU A 30 -0.71 -40.93 -6.63
C LEU A 30 -0.87 -39.49 -7.10
N ASN A 31 -2.05 -39.11 -7.58
CA ASN A 31 -2.37 -37.74 -7.96
C ASN A 31 -2.86 -36.86 -6.79
N THR A 32 -3.09 -37.42 -5.61
CA THR A 32 -3.29 -36.63 -4.40
C THR A 32 -1.91 -36.25 -3.85
N ASN A 33 -1.58 -34.97 -3.96
CA ASN A 33 -0.37 -34.44 -3.32
C ASN A 33 -0.51 -34.67 -1.81
N PRO A 34 0.31 -35.55 -1.17
CA PRO A 34 0.18 -35.85 0.26
C PRO A 34 0.46 -34.64 1.15
N ASN A 35 1.03 -33.55 0.57
CA ASN A 35 1.27 -32.29 1.25
C ASN A 35 0.14 -31.27 1.03
N ASN A 36 -0.86 -31.59 0.22
CA ASN A 36 -2.06 -30.75 0.09
C ASN A 36 -3.09 -31.14 1.15
N VAL A 37 -3.34 -30.24 2.06
CA VAL A 37 -4.47 -30.35 2.99
C VAL A 37 -5.76 -30.19 2.19
N THR A 38 -6.63 -31.21 2.22
CA THR A 38 -7.95 -31.11 1.58
C THR A 38 -8.81 -30.08 2.33
N PRO A 39 -9.79 -29.45 1.68
CA PRO A 39 -10.70 -28.52 2.38
C PRO A 39 -11.31 -29.11 3.65
N ASP A 40 -11.60 -30.41 3.68
CA ASP A 40 -12.16 -31.08 4.86
C ASP A 40 -11.19 -31.20 6.04
N GLN A 41 -9.89 -31.26 5.75
CA GLN A 41 -8.83 -31.40 6.74
C GLN A 41 -8.28 -30.03 7.21
N ALA A 42 -8.61 -28.93 6.51
CA ALA A 42 -8.10 -27.62 6.85
C ALA A 42 -8.64 -27.15 8.20
N SER A 43 -7.77 -26.82 9.14
CA SER A 43 -8.14 -26.23 10.41
C SER A 43 -8.56 -24.76 10.21
N PRO A 44 -9.63 -24.28 10.88
CA PRO A 44 -9.96 -22.84 10.88
C PRO A 44 -8.81 -21.94 11.32
N ASP A 45 -8.00 -22.34 12.30
CA ASP A 45 -6.85 -21.56 12.77
C ASP A 45 -5.82 -21.34 11.65
N TYR A 46 -5.47 -22.40 10.91
CA TYR A 46 -4.49 -22.28 9.81
C TYR A 46 -5.05 -21.52 8.61
N LEU A 47 -6.35 -21.69 8.32
CA LEU A 47 -7.00 -20.87 7.29
C LEU A 47 -6.99 -19.41 7.70
N MET A 48 -7.31 -19.10 8.95
CA MET A 48 -7.27 -17.74 9.51
C MET A 48 -5.86 -17.14 9.38
N ALA A 49 -4.82 -17.84 9.82
CA ALA A 49 -3.44 -17.37 9.69
C ALA A 49 -3.08 -17.01 8.24
N GLY A 50 -3.46 -17.87 7.29
CA GLY A 50 -3.24 -17.64 5.86
C GLY A 50 -4.01 -16.44 5.33
N VAL A 51 -5.28 -16.29 5.68
CA VAL A 51 -6.12 -15.14 5.28
C VAL A 51 -5.53 -13.84 5.82
N LEU A 52 -5.19 -13.79 7.11
CA LEU A 52 -4.68 -12.59 7.77
C LEU A 52 -3.33 -12.17 7.20
N ALA A 53 -2.37 -13.10 7.13
CA ALA A 53 -1.01 -12.80 6.66
C ALA A 53 -1.00 -12.38 5.18
N ASN A 54 -1.70 -13.12 4.31
CA ASN A 54 -1.74 -12.79 2.88
C ASN A 54 -2.48 -11.47 2.61
N SER A 55 -3.56 -11.16 3.36
CA SER A 55 -4.24 -9.85 3.26
C SER A 55 -3.30 -8.73 3.68
N ALA A 56 -2.57 -8.90 4.78
CA ALA A 56 -1.60 -7.90 5.25
C ALA A 56 -0.50 -7.67 4.23
N MET A 57 0.09 -8.75 3.68
CA MET A 57 1.14 -8.64 2.68
C MET A 57 0.63 -7.99 1.40
N TRP A 58 -0.53 -8.39 0.89
CA TRP A 58 -1.10 -7.82 -0.33
C TRP A 58 -1.37 -6.32 -0.19
N TYR A 59 -2.10 -5.94 0.86
CA TYR A 59 -2.49 -4.53 1.08
C TYR A 59 -1.29 -3.66 1.45
N GLY A 60 -0.43 -4.13 2.34
CA GLY A 60 0.72 -3.38 2.80
C GLY A 60 1.78 -3.19 1.72
N ASN A 61 2.07 -4.24 0.93
CA ASN A 61 3.01 -4.12 -0.19
C ASN A 61 2.49 -3.18 -1.27
N LEU A 62 1.18 -3.15 -1.51
CA LEU A 62 0.57 -2.20 -2.43
C LEU A 62 0.75 -0.76 -1.90
N GLY A 63 0.50 -0.54 -0.61
CA GLY A 63 0.60 0.77 0.03
C GLY A 63 2.01 1.34 0.08
N SER A 64 3.00 0.51 0.47
CA SER A 64 4.39 0.93 0.58
C SER A 64 5.14 0.93 -0.76
N GLY A 65 4.67 0.18 -1.74
CA GLY A 65 5.24 0.10 -3.09
C GLY A 65 4.58 1.08 -4.07
N VAL A 66 3.54 0.62 -4.75
CA VAL A 66 2.88 1.36 -5.86
C VAL A 66 2.28 2.68 -5.39
N ILE A 67 1.47 2.61 -4.32
CA ILE A 67 0.69 3.77 -3.87
C ILE A 67 1.55 4.83 -3.20
N SER A 68 2.62 4.45 -2.49
CA SER A 68 3.54 5.43 -1.91
C SER A 68 4.24 6.28 -2.98
N GLY A 69 4.55 5.68 -4.13
CA GLY A 69 5.05 6.41 -5.30
C GLY A 69 3.99 7.34 -5.88
N ALA A 70 2.76 6.83 -6.10
CA ALA A 70 1.67 7.65 -6.62
C ALA A 70 1.30 8.82 -5.70
N MET A 71 1.36 8.60 -4.39
CA MET A 71 1.12 9.63 -3.37
C MET A 71 2.36 10.47 -3.03
N GLN A 72 3.42 10.36 -3.82
CA GLN A 72 4.62 11.19 -3.76
C GLN A 72 5.34 11.16 -2.41
N GLN A 73 5.29 10.01 -1.73
CA GLN A 73 6.08 9.80 -0.50
C GLN A 73 7.44 9.18 -0.82
N THR A 74 7.45 8.17 -1.68
CA THR A 74 8.66 7.54 -2.19
C THR A 74 8.77 7.71 -3.71
N TYR A 75 9.95 7.42 -4.25
CA TYR A 75 10.20 7.34 -5.67
C TYR A 75 11.05 6.10 -5.96
N GLN A 76 10.59 5.26 -6.87
CA GLN A 76 11.38 4.15 -7.37
C GLN A 76 12.02 4.55 -8.70
N ASP A 77 13.34 4.50 -8.78
CA ASP A 77 14.07 4.81 -10.00
C ASP A 77 14.15 3.63 -10.97
N ALA A 78 14.69 3.86 -12.15
CA ALA A 78 14.87 2.91 -13.25
C ALA A 78 13.52 2.24 -13.64
N TRP A 79 13.49 0.93 -13.77
CA TRP A 79 12.29 0.17 -14.18
C TRP A 79 11.11 0.22 -13.20
N GLY A 80 11.33 0.69 -11.96
CA GLY A 80 10.26 0.93 -10.99
C GLY A 80 9.61 2.31 -11.11
N SER A 81 10.15 3.21 -11.96
CA SER A 81 9.66 4.59 -12.11
C SER A 81 8.23 4.67 -12.66
N THR A 82 7.79 3.66 -13.41
CA THR A 82 6.45 3.60 -14.00
C THR A 82 5.31 3.83 -12.99
N PHE A 83 5.49 3.44 -11.75
CA PHE A 83 4.51 3.72 -10.68
C PHE A 83 4.51 5.18 -10.26
N SER A 84 5.69 5.78 -10.12
CA SER A 84 5.89 7.18 -9.74
C SER A 84 5.61 8.15 -10.90
N ASP A 85 5.79 7.70 -12.15
CA ASP A 85 5.53 8.46 -13.36
C ASP A 85 4.11 8.26 -13.90
N TYR A 86 3.31 7.43 -13.20
CA TYR A 86 1.89 7.19 -13.46
C TYR A 86 1.58 6.43 -14.75
N GLU A 87 2.47 5.57 -15.23
CA GLU A 87 2.25 4.71 -16.40
C GLU A 87 1.43 3.45 -16.06
N TRP A 88 0.32 3.61 -15.36
CA TRP A 88 -0.45 2.51 -14.78
C TRP A 88 -1.20 1.67 -15.81
N ASP A 89 -1.63 2.22 -16.92
CA ASP A 89 -2.36 1.47 -17.96
C ASP A 89 -1.51 0.33 -18.57
N GLN A 90 -0.18 0.41 -18.41
CA GLN A 90 0.75 -0.61 -18.91
C GLN A 90 1.06 -1.70 -17.86
N GLN A 91 0.59 -1.56 -16.62
CA GLN A 91 1.06 -2.40 -15.51
C GLN A 91 0.27 -3.70 -15.30
N GLY A 92 -0.90 -3.86 -15.89
CA GLY A 92 -1.67 -5.11 -15.78
C GLY A 92 -1.99 -5.50 -14.33
N PHE A 93 -2.42 -4.57 -13.50
CA PHE A 93 -2.80 -4.83 -12.12
C PHE A 93 -3.83 -5.96 -12.02
N ASP A 94 -3.57 -6.95 -11.15
CA ASP A 94 -4.35 -8.17 -11.06
C ASP A 94 -4.94 -8.34 -9.65
N TRP A 95 -6.21 -8.67 -9.59
CA TRP A 95 -6.94 -8.96 -8.34
C TRP A 95 -6.99 -10.46 -7.98
N THR A 96 -6.41 -11.34 -8.80
CA THR A 96 -6.45 -12.80 -8.60
C THR A 96 -5.95 -13.20 -7.22
N GLY A 97 -4.86 -12.58 -6.76
CA GLY A 97 -4.34 -12.82 -5.42
C GLY A 97 -5.36 -12.52 -4.31
N ASN A 98 -6.11 -11.43 -4.45
CA ASN A 98 -7.14 -11.05 -3.47
C ASN A 98 -8.33 -12.02 -3.51
N TYR A 99 -8.78 -12.44 -4.69
CA TYR A 99 -9.83 -13.48 -4.79
C TYR A 99 -9.39 -14.84 -4.24
N HIS A 100 -8.10 -15.21 -4.34
CA HIS A 100 -7.58 -16.41 -3.68
C HIS A 100 -7.65 -16.30 -2.15
N ILE A 101 -7.35 -15.13 -1.59
CA ILE A 101 -7.49 -14.87 -0.15
C ILE A 101 -8.96 -14.99 0.25
N LEU A 102 -9.87 -14.36 -0.49
CA LEU A 102 -11.31 -14.42 -0.26
C LEU A 102 -11.90 -15.84 -0.38
N ALA A 103 -11.34 -16.67 -1.28
CA ALA A 103 -11.75 -18.08 -1.37
C ALA A 103 -11.38 -18.87 -0.11
N ASN A 104 -10.20 -18.64 0.45
CA ASN A 104 -9.79 -19.23 1.72
C ASN A 104 -10.61 -18.68 2.90
N ASP A 105 -10.94 -17.39 2.87
CA ASP A 105 -11.78 -16.76 3.87
C ASP A 105 -13.22 -17.32 3.86
N LYS A 106 -13.79 -17.55 2.67
CA LYS A 106 -15.08 -18.24 2.53
C LYS A 106 -15.05 -19.62 3.18
N LEU A 107 -13.98 -20.38 2.97
CA LEU A 107 -13.81 -21.69 3.60
C LEU A 107 -13.66 -21.57 5.13
N LEU A 108 -12.88 -20.59 5.61
CA LEU A 108 -12.75 -20.27 7.03
C LEU A 108 -14.13 -20.00 7.65
N LEU A 109 -14.92 -19.11 7.05
CA LEU A 109 -16.26 -18.78 7.54
C LEU A 109 -17.18 -20.02 7.61
N GLN A 110 -17.20 -20.81 6.55
CA GLN A 110 -18.02 -22.06 6.51
C GLN A 110 -17.63 -23.03 7.61
N LYS A 111 -16.34 -23.23 7.84
CA LYS A 111 -15.86 -24.12 8.90
C LYS A 111 -16.15 -23.57 10.29
N ALA A 112 -15.91 -22.28 10.51
CA ALA A 112 -16.19 -21.61 11.77
C ALA A 112 -17.67 -21.68 12.12
N GLN A 113 -18.57 -21.55 11.13
CA GLN A 113 -20.02 -21.77 11.29
C GLN A 113 -20.34 -23.21 11.68
N GLY A 114 -19.71 -24.19 11.01
CA GLY A 114 -19.90 -25.61 11.32
C GLY A 114 -19.48 -25.99 12.73
N TYR A 115 -18.40 -25.39 13.25
CA TYR A 115 -17.92 -25.58 14.62
C TYR A 115 -18.57 -24.66 15.64
N GLN A 116 -19.37 -23.67 15.22
CA GLN A 116 -19.92 -22.59 16.07
C GLN A 116 -18.83 -21.77 16.78
N TRP A 117 -17.70 -21.55 16.13
CA TRP A 117 -16.57 -20.77 16.62
C TRP A 117 -16.83 -19.28 16.34
N ASN A 118 -17.33 -18.58 17.33
CA ASN A 118 -17.76 -17.20 17.18
C ASN A 118 -16.62 -16.26 16.79
N PHE A 119 -15.48 -16.35 17.49
CA PHE A 119 -14.32 -15.51 17.20
C PHE A 119 -13.91 -15.61 15.72
N HIS A 120 -13.75 -16.85 15.20
CA HIS A 120 -13.35 -17.08 13.81
C HIS A 120 -14.40 -16.60 12.80
N GLN A 121 -15.69 -16.71 13.13
CA GLN A 121 -16.76 -16.16 12.29
C GLN A 121 -16.66 -14.63 12.20
N GLY A 122 -16.42 -13.95 13.32
CA GLY A 122 -16.22 -12.51 13.36
C GLY A 122 -15.01 -12.08 12.54
N VAL A 123 -13.87 -12.78 12.69
CA VAL A 123 -12.64 -12.51 11.93
C VAL A 123 -12.90 -12.67 10.42
N ALA A 124 -13.52 -13.78 10.01
CA ALA A 124 -13.82 -14.03 8.59
C ALA A 124 -14.74 -12.95 8.00
N LEU A 125 -15.77 -12.51 8.72
CA LEU A 125 -16.64 -11.43 8.24
C LEU A 125 -15.87 -10.11 8.06
N VAL A 126 -15.00 -9.75 9.01
CA VAL A 126 -14.15 -8.54 8.86
C VAL A 126 -13.26 -8.67 7.64
N MET A 127 -12.60 -9.80 7.45
CA MET A 127 -11.66 -10.01 6.35
C MET A 127 -12.36 -10.09 5.00
N ARG A 128 -13.55 -10.67 4.93
CA ARG A 128 -14.39 -10.69 3.72
C ARG A 128 -14.78 -9.28 3.29
N GLY A 129 -15.37 -8.51 4.22
CA GLY A 129 -15.74 -7.12 3.94
C GLY A 129 -14.55 -6.28 3.51
N PHE A 130 -13.41 -6.41 4.19
CA PHE A 130 -12.19 -5.70 3.83
C PHE A 130 -11.66 -6.11 2.44
N GLY A 131 -11.63 -7.40 2.13
CA GLY A 131 -11.13 -7.91 0.86
C GLY A 131 -11.96 -7.41 -0.34
N PHE A 132 -13.28 -7.51 -0.28
CA PHE A 132 -14.16 -7.02 -1.36
C PHE A 132 -14.14 -5.49 -1.46
N ALA A 133 -14.15 -4.78 -0.32
CA ALA A 133 -14.05 -3.32 -0.35
C ALA A 133 -12.75 -2.83 -1.00
N ASN A 134 -11.61 -3.52 -0.77
CA ASN A 134 -10.36 -3.19 -1.46
C ASN A 134 -10.44 -3.41 -2.98
N ILE A 135 -11.10 -4.46 -3.45
CA ILE A 135 -11.33 -4.66 -4.88
C ILE A 135 -12.14 -3.48 -5.43
N ALA A 136 -13.23 -3.10 -4.77
CA ALA A 136 -14.03 -1.95 -5.16
C ALA A 136 -13.24 -0.63 -5.12
N ASP A 137 -12.37 -0.45 -4.13
CA ASP A 137 -11.52 0.72 -3.97
C ASP A 137 -10.56 0.92 -5.15
N PHE A 138 -9.99 -0.15 -5.70
CA PHE A 138 -8.99 -0.04 -6.75
C PHE A 138 -9.55 -0.21 -8.16
N TRP A 139 -10.55 -1.07 -8.37
CA TRP A 139 -11.09 -1.36 -9.71
C TRP A 139 -12.49 -0.78 -9.98
N GLY A 140 -13.31 -0.58 -8.96
CA GLY A 140 -14.71 -0.20 -9.10
C GLY A 140 -15.65 -1.40 -9.04
N ASP A 141 -16.55 -1.54 -10.02
CA ASP A 141 -17.44 -2.71 -10.13
C ASP A 141 -16.62 -4.00 -10.24
N ALA A 142 -17.05 -5.06 -9.56
CA ALA A 142 -16.34 -6.34 -9.54
C ALA A 142 -17.27 -7.49 -9.12
N PRO A 143 -16.94 -8.75 -9.40
CA PRO A 143 -17.68 -9.88 -8.85
C PRO A 143 -17.65 -9.90 -7.31
N ASP A 144 -18.81 -9.93 -6.66
CA ASP A 144 -18.96 -10.04 -5.20
C ASP A 144 -20.03 -11.09 -4.84
N SER A 145 -21.31 -10.78 -5.03
CA SER A 145 -22.44 -11.62 -4.57
C SER A 145 -22.44 -13.03 -5.16
N MET A 146 -22.01 -13.18 -6.39
CA MET A 146 -21.88 -14.47 -7.11
C MET A 146 -20.44 -14.95 -7.21
N ALA A 147 -19.48 -14.24 -6.61
CA ALA A 147 -18.08 -14.63 -6.62
C ALA A 147 -17.81 -15.92 -5.83
N LEU A 148 -16.65 -16.54 -6.09
CA LEU A 148 -16.15 -17.70 -5.34
C LEU A 148 -17.05 -18.95 -5.41
N ASN A 149 -17.89 -19.05 -6.45
CA ASN A 149 -18.80 -20.18 -6.70
C ASN A 149 -18.39 -21.03 -7.92
N GLY A 150 -17.19 -20.84 -8.46
CA GLY A 150 -16.73 -21.49 -9.69
C GLY A 150 -16.76 -23.02 -9.71
N SER A 151 -16.79 -23.68 -8.54
CA SER A 151 -17.00 -25.12 -8.41
C SER A 151 -18.44 -25.57 -8.61
N LEU A 152 -19.40 -24.65 -8.55
CA LEU A 152 -20.82 -24.94 -8.75
C LEU A 152 -21.16 -24.88 -10.25
N THR A 153 -22.17 -25.69 -10.65
CA THR A 153 -22.69 -25.64 -12.02
C THR A 153 -23.50 -24.36 -12.27
N GLY A 154 -23.50 -23.92 -13.52
CA GLY A 154 -24.26 -22.74 -13.96
C GLY A 154 -23.36 -21.60 -14.41
N THR A 155 -23.80 -20.91 -15.46
CA THR A 155 -23.01 -19.84 -16.14
C THR A 155 -22.60 -18.73 -15.17
N ASN A 156 -23.51 -18.24 -14.33
CA ASN A 156 -23.20 -17.16 -13.39
C ASN A 156 -22.23 -17.55 -12.26
N ASN A 157 -22.09 -18.84 -11.97
CA ASN A 157 -21.08 -19.31 -11.03
C ASN A 157 -19.68 -19.37 -11.65
N GLN A 158 -19.60 -19.69 -12.92
CA GLN A 158 -18.34 -19.78 -13.68
C GLN A 158 -17.89 -18.43 -14.24
N TYR A 159 -18.86 -17.59 -14.64
CA TYR A 159 -18.65 -16.24 -15.17
C TYR A 159 -19.52 -15.27 -14.36
N PRO A 160 -19.10 -14.92 -13.14
CA PRO A 160 -19.93 -14.14 -12.24
C PRO A 160 -20.19 -12.73 -12.81
N PRO A 161 -21.42 -12.21 -12.66
CA PRO A 161 -21.70 -10.82 -12.96
C PRO A 161 -20.89 -9.91 -12.03
N PHE A 162 -20.62 -8.70 -12.50
CA PHE A 162 -20.00 -7.67 -11.68
C PHE A 162 -21.08 -6.92 -10.91
N ASP A 163 -20.95 -6.93 -9.60
CA ASP A 163 -21.77 -6.10 -8.71
C ASP A 163 -21.28 -4.64 -8.81
N SER A 164 -22.17 -3.70 -8.53
CA SER A 164 -21.80 -2.29 -8.54
C SER A 164 -20.86 -1.96 -7.37
N GLN A 165 -19.93 -1.02 -7.58
CA GLN A 165 -19.06 -0.53 -6.52
C GLN A 165 -19.85 -0.12 -5.26
N GLU A 166 -21.02 0.50 -5.44
CA GLU A 166 -21.94 0.88 -4.39
C GLU A 166 -22.38 -0.34 -3.57
N SER A 167 -22.92 -1.38 -4.23
CA SER A 167 -23.39 -2.57 -3.53
C SER A 167 -22.27 -3.36 -2.85
N ILE A 168 -21.05 -3.36 -3.40
CA ILE A 168 -19.89 -3.98 -2.75
C ILE A 168 -19.57 -3.28 -1.43
N TYR A 169 -19.59 -1.93 -1.40
CA TYR A 169 -19.41 -1.20 -0.14
C TYR A 169 -20.53 -1.46 0.86
N GLU A 170 -21.79 -1.53 0.41
CA GLU A 170 -22.92 -1.86 1.28
C GLU A 170 -22.77 -3.25 1.90
N ASN A 171 -22.35 -4.24 1.10
CA ASN A 171 -22.07 -5.60 1.56
C ASN A 171 -20.90 -5.63 2.57
N ALA A 172 -19.81 -4.92 2.30
CA ALA A 172 -18.68 -4.83 3.22
C ALA A 172 -19.09 -4.20 4.57
N ILE A 173 -19.87 -3.11 4.53
CA ILE A 173 -20.42 -2.47 5.74
C ILE A 173 -21.33 -3.44 6.50
N ALA A 174 -22.15 -4.22 5.80
CA ALA A 174 -23.00 -5.24 6.41
C ALA A 174 -22.13 -6.33 7.10
N ASP A 175 -21.05 -6.75 6.48
CA ASP A 175 -20.11 -7.71 7.05
C ASP A 175 -19.44 -7.19 8.34
N PHE A 176 -18.96 -5.93 8.34
CA PHE A 176 -18.37 -5.32 9.54
C PHE A 176 -19.41 -5.22 10.68
N LYS A 177 -20.64 -4.82 10.37
CA LYS A 177 -21.73 -4.80 11.37
C LYS A 177 -22.03 -6.18 11.91
N ALA A 178 -22.10 -7.19 11.03
CA ALA A 178 -22.38 -8.57 11.41
C ALA A 178 -21.26 -9.21 12.23
N ALA A 179 -20.02 -8.76 12.07
CA ALA A 179 -18.88 -9.24 12.84
C ALA A 179 -18.90 -8.81 14.32
N ILE A 180 -19.40 -7.60 14.61
CA ILE A 180 -19.33 -6.98 15.95
C ILE A 180 -19.89 -7.87 17.07
N PRO A 181 -21.08 -8.48 16.96
CA PRO A 181 -21.61 -9.33 18.03
C PRO A 181 -20.77 -10.58 18.29
N TYR A 182 -20.03 -11.07 17.30
CA TYR A 182 -19.15 -12.23 17.46
C TYR A 182 -17.91 -11.93 18.34
N PHE A 183 -17.57 -10.67 18.56
CA PHE A 183 -16.49 -10.23 19.44
C PHE A 183 -17.01 -9.74 20.80
N SER A 184 -18.13 -10.29 21.28
CA SER A 184 -18.70 -9.90 22.57
C SER A 184 -17.93 -10.54 23.73
N GLY A 185 -17.62 -9.74 24.75
CA GLY A 185 -16.87 -10.23 25.93
C GLY A 185 -15.37 -10.12 25.80
N SER A 186 -14.67 -10.91 26.57
CA SER A 186 -13.21 -11.04 26.61
C SER A 186 -12.76 -12.36 25.97
N MET A 187 -11.46 -12.58 25.85
CA MET A 187 -10.91 -13.86 25.38
C MET A 187 -11.42 -15.06 26.22
N ALA A 188 -11.67 -14.87 27.51
CA ALA A 188 -12.18 -15.94 28.40
C ALA A 188 -13.62 -16.38 28.03
N ASP A 189 -14.37 -15.54 27.33
CA ASP A 189 -15.73 -15.84 26.88
C ASP A 189 -15.76 -16.59 25.55
N HIS A 190 -14.58 -16.84 24.97
CA HIS A 190 -14.38 -17.51 23.69
C HIS A 190 -13.52 -18.78 23.87
N PRO A 191 -14.12 -19.92 24.26
CA PRO A 191 -13.37 -21.15 24.54
C PRO A 191 -12.70 -21.74 23.31
N GLU A 192 -13.09 -21.32 22.10
CA GLU A 192 -12.44 -21.67 20.84
C GLU A 192 -11.09 -20.97 20.66
N ILE A 193 -10.77 -19.91 21.40
CA ILE A 193 -9.48 -19.23 21.34
C ILE A 193 -8.46 -20.03 22.16
N THR A 194 -7.74 -20.87 21.46
CA THR A 194 -6.66 -21.72 21.99
C THR A 194 -5.29 -21.05 21.80
N PRO A 195 -4.19 -21.56 22.37
CA PRO A 195 -2.84 -21.09 22.04
C PRO A 195 -2.51 -21.16 20.53
N ILE A 196 -3.12 -22.10 19.78
CA ILE A 196 -2.98 -22.18 18.33
C ILE A 196 -3.70 -20.98 17.68
N THR A 197 -4.91 -20.67 18.10
CA THR A 197 -5.67 -19.51 17.62
C THR A 197 -4.90 -18.22 17.88
N GLN A 198 -4.33 -18.05 19.09
CA GLN A 198 -3.54 -16.87 19.45
C GLN A 198 -2.29 -16.71 18.55
N SER A 199 -1.60 -17.81 18.23
CA SER A 199 -0.45 -17.76 17.31
C SER A 199 -0.84 -17.60 15.85
N SER A 200 -2.06 -17.97 15.48
CA SER A 200 -2.61 -17.85 14.13
C SER A 200 -3.17 -16.45 13.84
N ASP A 201 -3.60 -15.72 14.87
CA ASP A 201 -4.00 -14.32 14.75
C ASP A 201 -2.77 -13.41 14.79
N VAL A 202 -2.18 -13.18 13.62
CA VAL A 202 -0.95 -12.39 13.42
C VAL A 202 -1.12 -10.90 13.76
N PHE A 203 -2.35 -10.43 14.02
CA PHE A 203 -2.63 -9.02 14.34
C PHE A 203 -2.79 -8.78 15.84
N TYR A 204 -3.67 -9.52 16.49
CA TYR A 204 -4.10 -9.23 17.88
C TYR A 204 -3.97 -10.40 18.83
N GLY A 205 -3.43 -11.54 18.37
CA GLY A 205 -3.21 -12.70 19.23
C GLY A 205 -4.49 -13.27 19.84
N GLY A 206 -5.62 -13.19 19.13
CA GLY A 206 -6.91 -13.70 19.56
C GLY A 206 -7.70 -12.71 20.47
N ASP A 207 -7.34 -11.42 20.51
CA ASP A 207 -8.05 -10.44 21.34
C ASP A 207 -9.36 -9.95 20.68
N PRO A 208 -10.55 -10.41 21.13
CA PRO A 208 -11.82 -10.03 20.54
C PRO A 208 -12.15 -8.54 20.74
N VAL A 209 -11.62 -7.90 21.79
CA VAL A 209 -11.86 -6.47 22.04
C VAL A 209 -11.20 -5.61 20.99
N LYS A 210 -9.98 -5.96 20.58
CA LYS A 210 -9.26 -5.27 19.49
C LYS A 210 -9.93 -5.50 18.14
N TRP A 211 -10.35 -6.73 17.84
CA TRP A 211 -11.12 -7.04 16.64
C TRP A 211 -12.44 -6.26 16.55
N LYS A 212 -13.12 -6.11 17.68
CA LYS A 212 -14.35 -5.31 17.75
C LYS A 212 -14.09 -3.83 17.43
N LYS A 213 -13.03 -3.24 18.01
CA LYS A 213 -12.61 -1.87 17.71
C LYS A 213 -12.21 -1.72 16.24
N LEU A 214 -11.52 -2.72 15.66
CA LEU A 214 -11.19 -2.74 14.24
C LEU A 214 -12.46 -2.68 13.37
N ALA A 215 -13.47 -3.52 13.66
CA ALA A 215 -14.72 -3.52 12.92
C ALA A 215 -15.40 -2.13 12.94
N TYR A 216 -15.45 -1.48 14.11
CA TYR A 216 -15.96 -0.11 14.22
C TYR A 216 -15.09 0.92 13.48
N SER A 217 -13.77 0.77 13.49
CA SER A 217 -12.85 1.66 12.79
C SER A 217 -13.00 1.54 11.27
N LEU A 218 -13.19 0.33 10.76
CA LEU A 218 -13.50 0.10 9.35
C LEU A 218 -14.86 0.68 8.96
N LEU A 219 -15.89 0.57 9.82
CA LEU A 219 -17.17 1.25 9.59
C LEU A 219 -16.97 2.77 9.48
N LEU A 220 -16.22 3.39 10.38
CA LEU A 220 -15.92 4.83 10.30
C LEU A 220 -15.24 5.19 8.98
N ARG A 221 -14.19 4.45 8.59
CA ARG A 221 -13.44 4.64 7.33
C ARG A 221 -14.37 4.61 6.12
N TYR A 222 -15.21 3.57 6.00
CA TYR A 222 -16.06 3.41 4.82
C TYR A 222 -17.26 4.36 4.81
N TYR A 223 -17.83 4.72 5.96
CA TYR A 223 -18.83 5.79 6.02
C TYR A 223 -18.27 7.13 5.56
N LEU A 224 -17.08 7.52 6.03
CA LEU A 224 -16.43 8.74 5.54
C LEU A 224 -16.12 8.66 4.05
N ARG A 225 -15.68 7.51 3.55
CA ARG A 225 -15.44 7.29 2.12
C ARG A 225 -16.70 7.52 1.30
N LEU A 226 -17.84 7.06 1.75
CA LEU A 226 -19.14 7.20 1.09
C LEU A 226 -19.79 8.58 1.30
N SER A 227 -19.32 9.39 2.24
CA SER A 227 -19.96 10.66 2.62
C SER A 227 -20.01 11.72 1.51
N SER A 228 -19.33 11.51 0.38
CA SER A 228 -19.49 12.34 -0.83
C SER A 228 -20.65 11.89 -1.73
N LYS A 229 -21.22 10.72 -1.48
CA LYS A 229 -22.28 10.07 -2.27
C LYS A 229 -23.57 9.92 -1.48
N MET A 230 -23.47 9.73 -0.18
CA MET A 230 -24.57 9.43 0.73
C MET A 230 -24.47 10.30 1.99
N ASP A 231 -25.60 10.47 2.68
CA ASP A 231 -25.60 11.08 4.01
C ASP A 231 -25.20 10.05 5.07
N GLU A 232 -23.97 10.16 5.53
CA GLU A 232 -23.37 9.22 6.48
C GLU A 232 -23.21 9.81 7.90
N GLN A 233 -23.75 11.01 8.17
CA GLN A 233 -23.57 11.65 9.47
C GLN A 233 -23.99 10.75 10.63
N ALA A 234 -25.22 10.27 10.62
CA ALA A 234 -25.76 9.43 11.71
C ALA A 234 -24.96 8.13 11.89
N ASN A 235 -24.51 7.52 10.80
CA ASN A 235 -23.68 6.32 10.82
C ASN A 235 -22.33 6.57 11.48
N VAL A 236 -21.63 7.64 11.08
CA VAL A 236 -20.34 8.04 11.67
C VAL A 236 -20.49 8.35 13.16
N GLU A 237 -21.50 9.14 13.55
CA GLU A 237 -21.74 9.48 14.94
C GLU A 237 -22.02 8.23 15.81
N SER A 238 -22.69 7.22 15.25
CA SER A 238 -23.02 5.98 15.96
C SER A 238 -21.81 5.11 16.30
N VAL A 239 -20.74 5.17 15.51
CA VAL A 239 -19.55 4.32 15.68
C VAL A 239 -18.38 5.03 16.37
N ALA A 240 -18.35 6.35 16.36
CA ALA A 240 -17.21 7.17 16.77
C ALA A 240 -16.65 6.86 18.17
N ALA A 241 -17.47 6.44 19.12
CA ALA A 241 -17.04 6.12 20.48
C ALA A 241 -16.37 4.74 20.62
N ASN A 242 -16.51 3.87 19.60
CA ASN A 242 -16.12 2.46 19.68
C ASN A 242 -14.89 2.10 18.80
N VAL A 243 -14.35 3.06 18.06
CA VAL A 243 -13.19 2.90 17.18
C VAL A 243 -11.89 2.73 17.99
N PHE A 244 -10.74 2.61 17.33
CA PHE A 244 -9.42 2.60 17.99
C PHE A 244 -9.27 3.72 19.01
N GLN A 245 -8.65 3.42 20.15
CA GLN A 245 -8.48 4.34 21.26
C GLN A 245 -7.01 4.70 21.53
N SER A 246 -6.08 3.90 21.05
CA SER A 246 -4.63 4.10 21.20
C SER A 246 -3.86 3.39 20.08
N ILE A 247 -2.57 3.64 19.97
CA ILE A 247 -1.66 2.94 19.04
C ILE A 247 -1.58 1.43 19.31
N ASP A 248 -1.98 0.96 20.49
CA ASP A 248 -2.04 -0.47 20.80
C ASP A 248 -3.17 -1.17 20.05
N ASP A 249 -4.12 -0.43 19.49
CA ASP A 249 -5.21 -0.93 18.67
C ASP A 249 -4.83 -0.96 17.16
N ASP A 250 -3.65 -0.45 16.77
CA ASP A 250 -3.21 -0.40 15.38
C ASP A 250 -3.31 -1.77 14.71
N TRP A 251 -3.92 -1.81 13.54
CA TRP A 251 -4.05 -3.03 12.75
C TRP A 251 -2.81 -3.22 11.90
N MET A 252 -1.88 -4.00 12.40
CA MET A 252 -0.60 -4.21 11.75
C MET A 252 -0.07 -5.63 11.97
N MET A 253 0.72 -6.12 11.00
CA MET A 253 1.45 -7.37 11.08
C MET A 253 2.95 -7.11 11.04
N PRO A 254 3.70 -7.40 12.11
CA PRO A 254 5.16 -7.33 12.11
C PRO A 254 5.76 -8.31 11.11
N PHE A 255 6.92 -7.97 10.55
CA PHE A 255 7.66 -8.90 9.70
C PHE A 255 8.47 -9.88 10.57
N PRO A 256 8.30 -11.20 10.40
CA PRO A 256 9.16 -12.19 11.05
C PRO A 256 10.62 -12.13 10.59
N GLY A 257 10.88 -11.78 9.32
CA GLY A 257 12.23 -11.57 8.79
C GLY A 257 13.07 -12.83 8.62
N GLN A 258 12.44 -14.00 8.46
CA GLN A 258 13.12 -15.29 8.37
C GLN A 258 13.51 -15.68 6.94
N ASP A 259 12.71 -15.26 5.97
CA ASP A 259 12.88 -15.53 4.54
C ASP A 259 12.32 -14.35 3.71
N GLN A 260 12.41 -14.45 2.38
CA GLN A 260 11.93 -13.42 1.47
C GLN A 260 10.44 -13.10 1.66
N GLY A 261 9.61 -14.12 1.83
CA GLY A 261 8.14 -13.96 1.94
C GLY A 261 7.68 -13.37 3.28
N SER A 262 8.52 -13.45 4.32
CA SER A 262 8.23 -12.97 5.68
C SER A 262 8.99 -11.70 6.06
N SER A 263 9.67 -11.07 5.09
CA SER A 263 10.53 -9.90 5.28
C SER A 263 9.94 -8.64 4.66
N TYR A 264 10.40 -7.48 5.14
CA TYR A 264 10.10 -6.22 4.50
C TYR A 264 10.52 -6.24 3.02
N GLN A 265 9.60 -5.85 2.14
CA GLN A 265 9.70 -6.11 0.70
C GLN A 265 10.93 -5.48 0.01
N PHE A 266 11.48 -4.41 0.54
CA PHE A 266 12.61 -3.71 -0.05
C PHE A 266 13.96 -4.10 0.57
N CYS A 267 14.00 -4.90 1.66
CA CYS A 267 15.27 -5.28 2.26
C CYS A 267 16.09 -6.16 1.31
N GLU A 268 17.40 -5.90 1.23
CA GLU A 268 18.30 -6.59 0.31
C GLU A 268 18.79 -7.94 0.82
N LYS A 269 18.54 -8.25 2.08
CA LYS A 269 19.03 -9.51 2.69
C LYS A 269 18.55 -10.76 1.96
N PHE A 270 17.32 -10.73 1.47
CA PHE A 270 16.68 -11.88 0.82
C PHE A 270 16.20 -11.58 -0.60
N ASN A 271 16.22 -10.33 -1.00
CA ASN A 271 15.74 -9.86 -2.29
C ASN A 271 16.90 -9.51 -3.22
N ASP A 272 16.57 -9.07 -4.41
CA ASP A 272 17.54 -8.48 -5.32
C ASP A 272 18.25 -7.30 -4.64
N ALA A 273 19.57 -7.28 -4.72
CA ALA A 273 20.44 -6.25 -4.15
C ALA A 273 20.17 -4.82 -4.65
N SER A 274 19.19 -4.60 -5.48
CA SER A 274 18.75 -3.29 -5.94
C SER A 274 17.44 -2.79 -5.30
N GLY A 275 16.69 -3.66 -4.61
CA GLY A 275 15.35 -3.31 -4.12
C GLY A 275 15.34 -2.10 -3.20
N TYR A 276 16.19 -2.09 -2.19
CA TYR A 276 16.34 -0.98 -1.26
C TYR A 276 16.92 0.27 -1.95
N HIS A 277 18.03 0.12 -2.70
CA HIS A 277 18.72 1.24 -3.33
C HIS A 277 17.90 1.95 -4.41
N ARG A 278 16.91 1.28 -4.99
CA ARG A 278 15.97 1.90 -5.94
C ARG A 278 14.87 2.70 -5.27
N ASN A 279 14.57 2.41 -4.00
CA ASN A 279 13.47 3.06 -3.29
C ASN A 279 14.02 4.27 -2.49
N LYS A 280 13.69 5.45 -2.95
CA LYS A 280 14.22 6.72 -2.42
C LYS A 280 13.08 7.61 -1.92
N MET A 281 13.45 8.64 -1.19
CA MET A 281 12.50 9.68 -0.78
C MET A 281 12.02 10.47 -1.99
N CYS A 282 10.72 10.74 -2.07
CA CYS A 282 10.19 11.71 -3.04
C CYS A 282 10.43 13.14 -2.56
N GLY A 283 10.74 14.02 -3.49
CA GLY A 283 10.95 15.45 -3.22
C GLY A 283 9.75 16.13 -2.59
N THR A 284 8.53 15.76 -2.98
CA THR A 284 7.30 16.34 -2.43
C THR A 284 7.21 16.14 -0.92
N LEU A 285 7.37 14.89 -0.44
CA LEU A 285 7.34 14.61 1.00
C LEU A 285 8.54 15.23 1.71
N THR A 286 9.74 15.07 1.16
CA THR A 286 10.97 15.58 1.79
C THR A 286 10.92 17.10 2.00
N MET A 287 10.47 17.84 0.98
CA MET A 287 10.29 19.30 1.09
C MET A 287 9.23 19.65 2.11
N LYS A 288 8.08 18.98 2.09
CA LYS A 288 7.00 19.23 3.05
C LYS A 288 7.47 19.02 4.49
N LEU A 289 8.20 17.94 4.77
CA LEU A 289 8.75 17.68 6.10
C LEU A 289 9.74 18.78 6.54
N LYS A 290 10.58 19.26 5.62
CA LYS A 290 11.51 20.38 5.88
C LYS A 290 10.76 21.68 6.16
N ASP A 291 9.76 22.04 5.36
CA ASP A 291 8.96 23.26 5.51
C ASP A 291 8.21 23.29 6.85
N LEU A 292 7.72 22.14 7.30
CA LEU A 292 7.06 21.97 8.59
C LEU A 292 8.03 21.79 9.75
N LYS A 293 9.35 21.72 9.48
CA LYS A 293 10.37 21.32 10.47
C LYS A 293 9.98 20.03 11.19
N ASP A 294 9.47 19.09 10.44
CA ASP A 294 8.86 17.85 10.95
C ASP A 294 9.95 16.86 11.38
N PRO A 295 9.95 16.43 12.65
CA PRO A 295 10.97 15.52 13.15
C PRO A 295 10.87 14.10 12.58
N ARG A 296 9.74 13.69 11.97
CA ARG A 296 9.62 12.37 11.31
C ARG A 296 10.61 12.19 10.16
N ILE A 297 11.16 13.27 9.61
CA ILE A 297 12.16 13.19 8.53
C ILE A 297 13.38 12.34 8.93
N VAL A 298 13.81 12.38 10.19
CA VAL A 298 14.98 11.62 10.65
C VAL A 298 14.73 10.11 10.71
N ILE A 299 13.46 9.69 10.68
CA ILE A 299 13.05 8.28 10.70
C ILE A 299 12.75 7.80 9.29
N MET A 300 12.19 8.66 8.45
CA MET A 300 11.79 8.33 7.08
C MET A 300 12.99 8.31 6.14
N ALA A 301 13.90 9.26 6.28
CA ALA A 301 14.96 9.52 5.32
C ALA A 301 16.37 9.27 5.86
N GLN A 302 17.23 8.72 5.01
CA GLN A 302 18.67 8.67 5.24
C GLN A 302 19.26 10.02 4.88
N PRO A 303 20.03 10.68 5.77
CA PRO A 303 20.80 11.85 5.38
C PRO A 303 21.76 11.50 4.25
N ILE A 304 21.94 12.41 3.28
CA ILE A 304 23.01 12.25 2.29
C ILE A 304 24.37 12.37 3.00
N ALA A 305 25.30 11.49 2.63
CA ALA A 305 26.59 11.40 3.32
C ALA A 305 27.41 12.68 3.19
N THR A 306 27.30 13.35 2.04
CA THR A 306 28.04 14.56 1.75
C THR A 306 27.14 15.51 0.96
N PRO A 307 26.83 16.71 1.46
CA PRO A 307 26.12 17.73 0.70
C PRO A 307 26.81 18.00 -0.64
N SER A 308 26.04 18.35 -1.67
CA SER A 308 26.56 18.57 -3.02
C SER A 308 26.33 20.01 -3.45
N VAL A 309 27.33 20.59 -4.12
CA VAL A 309 27.22 21.89 -4.78
C VAL A 309 27.74 21.81 -6.20
N VAL A 310 27.24 22.64 -7.09
CA VAL A 310 27.81 22.89 -8.41
C VAL A 310 28.61 24.17 -8.32
N ASP A 311 29.93 24.05 -8.37
CA ASP A 311 30.86 25.20 -8.43
C ASP A 311 31.95 24.90 -9.43
N ALA A 312 31.83 25.49 -10.62
CA ALA A 312 32.77 25.32 -11.70
C ALA A 312 34.20 25.78 -11.33
N SER A 313 34.35 26.73 -10.40
CA SER A 313 35.64 27.25 -9.98
C SER A 313 36.46 26.24 -9.17
N GLN A 314 35.79 25.34 -8.46
CA GLN A 314 36.46 24.32 -7.64
C GLN A 314 37.06 23.18 -8.46
N PHE A 315 36.62 22.99 -9.70
CA PHE A 315 37.16 21.98 -10.61
C PHE A 315 38.38 22.46 -11.41
N ALA A 316 38.83 23.70 -11.21
CA ALA A 316 40.06 24.21 -11.81
C ALA A 316 41.36 23.60 -11.21
N ILE A 317 41.23 22.82 -10.15
CA ILE A 317 42.33 22.21 -9.41
C ILE A 317 42.24 20.69 -9.59
N GLY A 318 42.62 20.14 -10.77
CA GLY A 318 42.73 18.70 -10.98
C GLY A 318 41.98 18.14 -12.16
N ASP A 319 41.77 16.85 -12.18
CA ASP A 319 41.27 16.05 -13.27
C ASP A 319 39.85 16.47 -13.75
N ASN A 320 39.80 17.07 -14.95
CA ASN A 320 38.53 17.48 -15.58
C ASN A 320 37.64 16.30 -16.03
N THR A 321 38.08 15.08 -15.83
CA THR A 321 37.35 13.87 -16.22
C THR A 321 36.52 13.28 -15.10
N THR A 322 36.73 13.70 -13.86
CA THR A 322 36.02 13.19 -12.70
C THR A 322 34.64 13.87 -12.56
N LEU A 323 33.57 13.10 -12.55
CA LEU A 323 32.20 13.62 -12.44
C LEU A 323 31.98 14.35 -11.11
N THR A 324 32.50 13.80 -10.01
CA THR A 324 32.41 14.41 -8.68
C THR A 324 33.74 14.43 -7.98
N THR A 325 33.96 15.44 -7.12
CA THR A 325 35.11 15.51 -6.21
C THR A 325 34.65 15.95 -4.83
N ILE A 326 35.37 15.56 -3.79
CA ILE A 326 35.09 15.96 -2.41
C ILE A 326 36.23 16.87 -1.94
N VAL A 327 35.86 18.09 -1.54
CA VAL A 327 36.80 19.06 -0.98
C VAL A 327 36.23 19.51 0.39
N ASN A 328 37.01 19.34 1.44
CA ASN A 328 36.60 19.70 2.81
C ASN A 328 35.24 19.11 3.25
N GLY A 329 34.94 17.87 2.84
CA GLY A 329 33.70 17.20 3.16
C GLY A 329 32.49 17.61 2.32
N ILE A 330 32.68 18.49 1.33
CA ILE A 330 31.61 18.92 0.41
C ILE A 330 31.82 18.26 -0.94
N ARG A 331 30.78 17.69 -1.52
CA ARG A 331 30.79 17.10 -2.86
C ARG A 331 30.51 18.19 -3.90
N TYR A 332 31.41 18.35 -4.83
CA TYR A 332 31.26 19.21 -6.00
C TYR A 332 30.96 18.36 -7.23
N ILE A 333 30.01 18.79 -8.07
CA ILE A 333 29.68 18.15 -9.34
C ILE A 333 30.37 18.94 -10.46
N ASN A 334 31.15 18.25 -11.27
CA ASN A 334 31.84 18.85 -12.42
C ASN A 334 30.86 19.03 -13.59
N PRO A 335 30.49 20.28 -13.98
CA PRO A 335 29.56 20.51 -15.06
C PRO A 335 30.05 19.99 -16.43
N ALA A 336 31.36 20.05 -16.70
CA ALA A 336 31.93 19.58 -17.97
C ALA A 336 31.86 18.05 -18.07
N ALA A 337 32.22 17.35 -16.98
CA ALA A 337 32.11 15.90 -16.93
C ALA A 337 30.64 15.43 -16.98
N ALA A 338 29.74 16.13 -16.33
CA ALA A 338 28.31 15.87 -16.41
C ALA A 338 27.80 16.01 -17.87
N ALA A 339 28.16 17.09 -18.55
CA ALA A 339 27.81 17.29 -19.97
C ALA A 339 28.40 16.23 -20.89
N ALA A 340 29.66 15.84 -20.67
CA ALA A 340 30.33 14.82 -21.47
C ALA A 340 29.70 13.42 -21.33
N ASN A 341 29.05 13.15 -20.23
CA ASN A 341 28.30 11.90 -19.95
C ASN A 341 26.80 12.02 -20.22
N ASN A 342 26.36 13.06 -20.92
CA ASN A 342 24.96 13.35 -21.24
C ASN A 342 24.06 13.56 -20.01
N TYR A 343 24.62 13.88 -18.85
CA TYR A 343 23.81 14.33 -17.72
C TYR A 343 23.27 15.72 -18.00
N LYS A 344 21.96 15.90 -17.84
CA LYS A 344 21.36 17.22 -17.94
C LYS A 344 21.91 18.12 -16.84
N GLN A 345 22.52 19.21 -17.25
CA GLN A 345 22.83 20.30 -16.32
C GLN A 345 21.53 21.08 -16.06
N PHE A 346 21.14 21.12 -14.81
CA PHE A 346 20.03 21.95 -14.41
C PHE A 346 20.52 23.38 -14.27
N ASP A 347 20.16 24.23 -15.21
CA ASP A 347 20.25 25.67 -15.04
C ASP A 347 19.01 26.14 -14.28
N PRO A 348 19.15 26.60 -13.02
CA PRO A 348 18.00 27.09 -12.24
C PRO A 348 17.24 28.24 -12.93
N ALA A 349 17.90 29.01 -13.78
CA ALA A 349 17.30 30.13 -14.50
C ALA A 349 16.44 29.65 -15.68
N THR A 350 16.89 28.67 -16.45
CA THR A 350 16.13 28.10 -17.57
C THR A 350 15.02 27.17 -17.09
N TYR A 351 15.22 26.52 -15.97
CA TYR A 351 14.24 25.59 -15.40
C TYR A 351 12.92 26.26 -14.98
N THR A 352 12.93 27.59 -14.74
CA THR A 352 11.73 28.34 -14.39
C THR A 352 10.88 28.75 -15.57
N THR A 353 11.46 28.86 -16.76
CA THR A 353 10.75 29.39 -17.94
C THR A 353 10.07 28.30 -18.74
N ASP A 354 10.66 27.10 -18.78
CA ASP A 354 10.17 26.02 -19.62
C ASP A 354 9.27 25.03 -18.87
N ARG A 355 9.18 25.15 -17.54
CA ARG A 355 8.52 24.13 -16.70
C ARG A 355 7.80 24.77 -15.50
N PRO A 356 6.49 24.61 -15.39
CA PRO A 356 5.64 25.38 -14.46
C PRO A 356 5.71 24.92 -12.99
N TYR A 357 6.66 24.08 -12.60
CA TYR A 357 6.65 23.42 -11.29
C TYR A 357 7.68 24.00 -10.31
N GLY A 358 7.29 25.04 -9.59
CA GLY A 358 8.14 25.68 -8.57
C GLY A 358 8.64 24.74 -7.46
N ALA A 359 7.82 23.73 -7.09
CA ALA A 359 8.22 22.70 -6.11
C ALA A 359 9.37 21.82 -6.64
N LEU A 360 9.33 21.44 -7.90
CA LEU A 360 10.37 20.66 -8.56
C LEU A 360 11.69 21.42 -8.61
N ARG A 361 11.64 22.73 -8.95
CA ARG A 361 12.82 23.59 -8.92
C ARG A 361 13.51 23.59 -7.56
N ASN A 362 12.74 23.79 -6.48
CA ASN A 362 13.30 23.80 -5.14
C ASN A 362 13.94 22.45 -4.76
N THR A 363 13.37 21.34 -5.21
CA THR A 363 13.96 20.01 -4.98
C THR A 363 15.29 19.85 -5.71
N ILE A 364 15.36 20.29 -6.96
CA ILE A 364 16.60 20.24 -7.74
C ILE A 364 17.65 21.17 -7.13
N MET A 365 17.28 22.37 -6.70
CA MET A 365 18.18 23.28 -6.01
C MET A 365 18.74 22.65 -4.73
N ASN A 366 17.94 21.84 -4.01
CA ASN A 366 18.42 21.13 -2.83
C ASN A 366 19.49 20.07 -3.13
N LEU A 367 19.56 19.53 -4.34
CA LEU A 367 20.65 18.62 -4.75
C LEU A 367 22.02 19.32 -4.72
N TYR A 368 22.02 20.63 -4.90
CA TYR A 368 23.23 21.46 -4.95
C TYR A 368 23.40 22.34 -3.71
N ASP A 369 22.50 22.28 -2.78
CA ASP A 369 22.54 23.07 -1.53
C ASP A 369 23.31 22.30 -0.46
N THR A 370 24.44 22.86 -0.04
CA THR A 370 25.30 22.31 1.02
C THR A 370 24.64 22.32 2.39
N SER A 371 23.58 23.10 2.59
CA SER A 371 22.84 23.15 3.84
C SER A 371 21.80 22.03 3.97
N SER A 372 21.46 21.35 2.87
CA SER A 372 20.42 20.33 2.84
C SER A 372 21.03 18.93 2.98
N VAL A 373 20.70 18.24 4.06
CA VAL A 373 21.13 16.85 4.30
C VAL A 373 20.03 15.84 3.96
N TYR A 374 18.81 16.28 3.69
CA TYR A 374 17.70 15.45 3.21
C TYR A 374 17.19 15.97 1.88
N VAL A 375 17.27 15.14 0.84
CA VAL A 375 16.97 15.51 -0.53
C VAL A 375 16.18 14.38 -1.19
N GLY A 376 14.98 14.68 -1.71
CA GLY A 376 14.16 13.69 -2.42
C GLY A 376 14.24 13.85 -3.93
N ILE A 377 13.92 12.77 -4.66
CA ILE A 377 13.80 12.81 -6.13
C ILE A 377 12.56 13.63 -6.51
N PRO A 378 12.66 14.53 -7.50
CA PRO A 378 11.51 15.22 -8.05
C PRO A 378 10.49 14.24 -8.62
N ILE A 379 9.22 14.44 -8.28
CA ILE A 379 8.15 13.56 -8.75
C ILE A 379 7.98 13.62 -10.27
N SER A 380 7.74 12.46 -10.87
CA SER A 380 7.47 12.31 -12.31
C SER A 380 8.42 13.12 -13.18
N TYR A 381 9.70 12.92 -12.96
CA TYR A 381 10.76 13.52 -13.76
C TYR A 381 11.06 12.65 -14.98
N ASP A 382 11.05 13.18 -16.19
CA ASP A 382 11.20 12.41 -17.43
C ASP A 382 12.57 11.76 -17.62
N ASN A 383 13.57 12.18 -16.85
CA ASN A 383 14.92 11.67 -16.91
C ASN A 383 15.41 11.28 -15.52
N TYR A 384 14.88 10.19 -14.99
CA TYR A 384 15.24 9.66 -13.68
C TYR A 384 16.74 9.27 -13.59
N VAL A 385 17.39 9.00 -14.71
CA VAL A 385 18.85 8.72 -14.74
C VAL A 385 19.68 9.85 -14.16
N ASP A 386 19.19 11.08 -14.22
CA ASP A 386 19.89 12.22 -13.61
C ASP A 386 19.94 12.10 -12.07
N PHE A 387 19.06 11.29 -11.49
CA PHE A 387 18.90 11.09 -10.05
C PHE A 387 19.14 9.64 -9.62
N GLU A 388 19.56 8.78 -10.56
CA GLU A 388 19.91 7.40 -10.21
C GLU A 388 20.99 7.37 -9.12
N TYR A 389 20.91 6.31 -8.31
CA TYR A 389 21.94 6.05 -7.30
C TYR A 389 23.34 5.85 -7.91
N ASN A 390 23.44 5.73 -9.23
CA ASN A 390 24.70 5.61 -9.95
C ASN A 390 25.05 6.92 -10.68
N ILE A 391 25.68 7.79 -9.97
CA ILE A 391 26.13 9.10 -10.45
C ILE A 391 27.08 9.03 -11.67
N ASN A 392 27.72 7.88 -11.90
CA ASN A 392 28.72 7.72 -12.97
C ASN A 392 28.09 7.29 -14.30
N GLY A 393 26.80 7.13 -14.41
CA GLY A 393 26.12 6.74 -15.65
C GLY A 393 26.53 5.37 -16.21
N SER A 394 27.23 4.56 -15.42
CA SER A 394 27.80 3.28 -15.88
C SER A 394 26.78 2.14 -15.97
N GLY A 395 25.54 2.38 -15.61
CA GLY A 395 24.51 1.32 -15.51
C GLY A 395 24.78 0.27 -14.41
N VAL A 396 25.87 0.42 -13.67
CA VAL A 396 26.22 -0.46 -12.56
C VAL A 396 25.64 0.12 -11.28
N GLN A 397 24.81 -0.65 -10.61
CA GLN A 397 24.24 -0.28 -9.32
C GLN A 397 25.35 -0.03 -8.29
N SER A 398 25.36 1.18 -7.72
CA SER A 398 26.27 1.48 -6.62
C SER A 398 25.62 1.04 -5.31
N THR A 399 26.29 0.14 -4.61
CA THR A 399 25.95 -0.20 -3.21
C THR A 399 26.41 0.90 -2.24
N SER A 400 27.03 1.96 -2.74
CA SER A 400 27.48 3.08 -1.93
C SER A 400 26.33 4.04 -1.63
N LEU A 401 26.08 4.30 -0.37
CA LEU A 401 25.16 5.33 0.11
C LEU A 401 25.68 6.77 -0.13
N SER A 402 26.62 6.94 -1.01
CA SER A 402 27.25 8.24 -1.33
C SER A 402 26.48 9.06 -2.37
N ASN A 403 25.22 8.73 -2.61
CA ASN A 403 24.33 9.44 -3.53
C ASN A 403 23.95 10.82 -2.98
N TYR A 404 23.53 11.74 -3.85
CA TYR A 404 23.04 13.07 -3.49
C TYR A 404 21.51 13.14 -3.33
N VAL A 405 20.83 12.01 -3.33
CA VAL A 405 19.43 11.88 -2.94
C VAL A 405 19.29 10.95 -1.74
N SER A 406 18.34 11.24 -0.88
CA SER A 406 18.08 10.45 0.31
C SER A 406 17.39 9.14 -0.05
N TYR A 407 18.00 8.03 0.39
CA TYR A 407 17.30 6.75 0.53
C TYR A 407 16.28 6.83 1.69
N LEU A 408 15.44 5.81 1.82
CA LEU A 408 14.78 5.54 3.09
C LEU A 408 15.86 5.28 4.14
N ARG A 409 15.58 5.55 5.42
CA ARG A 409 16.57 5.40 6.47
C ARG A 409 17.12 3.97 6.53
N THR A 410 18.42 3.79 6.29
CA THR A 410 19.07 2.50 6.04
C THR A 410 18.95 1.54 7.21
N ASP A 411 19.26 2.00 8.42
CA ASP A 411 19.22 1.17 9.63
C ASP A 411 17.81 0.71 10.04
N ILE A 412 16.77 1.25 9.39
CA ILE A 412 15.39 0.80 9.55
C ILE A 412 14.96 -0.01 8.33
N TYR A 413 15.01 0.57 7.11
CA TYR A 413 14.32 0.03 5.93
C TYR A 413 15.15 -0.94 5.10
N ASP A 414 16.46 -1.06 5.33
CA ASP A 414 17.28 -2.14 4.75
C ASP A 414 17.41 -3.33 5.71
N ASN A 415 16.36 -3.63 6.45
CA ASN A 415 16.29 -4.77 7.35
C ASN A 415 15.07 -5.64 7.02
N PRO A 416 15.18 -6.97 7.23
CA PRO A 416 14.07 -7.88 6.98
C PRO A 416 12.94 -7.73 8.01
N SER A 417 13.27 -7.28 9.22
CA SER A 417 12.34 -7.06 10.33
C SER A 417 12.90 -5.99 11.28
N GLY A 418 12.03 -5.41 12.09
CA GLY A 418 12.43 -4.41 13.08
C GLY A 418 11.22 -3.80 13.79
N PRO A 419 11.43 -3.07 14.87
CA PRO A 419 10.33 -2.56 15.71
C PRO A 419 9.41 -1.57 15.00
N LEU A 420 9.89 -0.92 13.92
CA LEU A 420 9.12 -0.01 13.11
C LEU A 420 8.65 -0.64 11.78
N LEU A 421 9.11 -1.85 11.45
CA LEU A 421 8.73 -2.54 10.22
C LEU A 421 7.52 -3.44 10.45
N ALA A 422 6.41 -3.08 9.84
CA ALA A 422 5.18 -3.85 9.85
C ALA A 422 4.36 -3.56 8.59
N GLN A 423 3.54 -4.52 8.16
CA GLN A 423 2.44 -4.26 7.23
C GLN A 423 1.33 -3.56 8.01
N ARG A 424 1.07 -2.30 7.71
CA ARG A 424 0.07 -1.46 8.38
C ARG A 424 -1.19 -1.35 7.53
N LEU A 425 -2.34 -1.75 8.10
CA LEU A 425 -3.62 -1.76 7.41
C LEU A 425 -4.55 -0.65 7.89
N ALA A 426 -4.50 -0.33 9.18
CA ALA A 426 -5.15 0.83 9.78
C ALA A 426 -4.40 1.27 11.03
N SER A 427 -4.45 2.55 11.37
CA SER A 427 -3.79 3.08 12.56
C SER A 427 -4.70 3.99 13.36
N TYR A 428 -4.43 4.10 14.64
CA TYR A 428 -5.11 5.07 15.51
C TYR A 428 -4.88 6.51 15.03
N SER A 429 -3.72 6.79 14.47
CA SER A 429 -3.44 8.09 13.85
C SER A 429 -4.42 8.40 12.72
N GLU A 430 -4.64 7.45 11.80
CA GLU A 430 -5.62 7.56 10.72
C GLU A 430 -7.03 7.84 11.27
N ILE A 431 -7.47 7.00 12.23
CA ILE A 431 -8.79 7.14 12.85
C ILE A 431 -8.98 8.49 13.54
N CYS A 432 -7.94 9.03 14.18
CA CYS A 432 -7.99 10.38 14.74
C CYS A 432 -8.19 11.45 13.65
N PHE A 433 -7.55 11.33 12.50
CA PHE A 433 -7.76 12.26 11.39
C PHE A 433 -9.14 12.10 10.75
N ASP A 434 -9.68 10.88 10.69
CA ASP A 434 -11.06 10.62 10.24
C ASP A 434 -12.08 11.29 11.15
N LEU A 435 -11.88 11.18 12.48
CA LEU A 435 -12.71 11.88 13.46
C LEU A 435 -12.52 13.40 13.38
N ALA A 436 -11.31 13.89 13.05
CA ALA A 436 -11.08 15.32 12.82
C ALA A 436 -11.85 15.83 11.60
N GLU A 437 -11.88 15.09 10.49
CA GLU A 437 -12.68 15.41 9.32
C GLU A 437 -14.17 15.43 9.66
N ALA A 438 -14.68 14.40 10.34
CA ALA A 438 -16.07 14.32 10.74
C ALA A 438 -16.47 15.50 11.65
N ALA A 439 -15.65 15.84 12.63
CA ALA A 439 -15.86 16.99 13.50
C ALA A 439 -15.80 18.33 12.71
N GLN A 440 -14.93 18.44 11.71
CA GLN A 440 -14.84 19.61 10.83
C GLN A 440 -16.11 19.78 9.97
N LYS A 441 -16.78 18.68 9.61
CA LYS A 441 -18.10 18.69 8.97
C LYS A 441 -19.22 19.09 9.93
N GLY A 442 -18.95 19.24 11.22
CA GLY A 442 -19.93 19.56 12.28
C GLY A 442 -20.60 18.32 12.88
N TRP A 443 -20.12 17.11 12.61
CA TRP A 443 -20.66 15.87 13.14
C TRP A 443 -20.21 15.63 14.59
N ASN A 444 -21.08 15.00 15.39
CA ASN A 444 -20.81 14.75 16.81
C ASN A 444 -20.00 13.46 17.00
N VAL A 445 -18.71 13.59 17.09
CA VAL A 445 -17.77 12.46 17.25
C VAL A 445 -16.98 12.51 18.58
N GLY A 446 -17.54 13.15 19.60
CA GLY A 446 -16.97 13.16 20.95
C GLY A 446 -15.74 14.06 21.13
N GLY A 447 -15.49 15.00 20.20
CA GLY A 447 -14.39 15.94 20.30
C GLY A 447 -14.41 16.99 19.19
N THR A 448 -13.59 18.04 19.32
CA THR A 448 -13.43 19.05 18.26
C THR A 448 -12.46 18.56 17.18
N ALA A 449 -12.56 19.11 15.97
CA ALA A 449 -11.63 18.83 14.89
C ALA A 449 -10.16 19.09 15.30
N ALA A 450 -9.90 20.19 16.02
CA ALA A 450 -8.56 20.48 16.55
C ALA A 450 -8.06 19.43 17.55
N THR A 451 -8.94 18.93 18.42
CA THR A 451 -8.58 17.90 19.39
C THR A 451 -8.18 16.60 18.68
N TRP A 452 -8.98 16.14 17.73
CA TRP A 452 -8.72 14.92 17.00
C TRP A 452 -7.51 15.05 16.07
N TYR A 453 -7.36 16.19 15.40
CA TYR A 453 -6.19 16.51 14.59
C TYR A 453 -4.88 16.41 15.39
N ASN A 454 -4.82 17.04 16.56
CA ASN A 454 -3.65 16.99 17.43
C ASN A 454 -3.38 15.56 17.94
N LYS A 455 -4.42 14.80 18.28
CA LYS A 455 -4.27 13.38 18.65
C LYS A 455 -3.71 12.55 17.48
N GLY A 456 -4.14 12.81 16.25
CA GLY A 456 -3.63 12.12 15.06
C GLY A 456 -2.14 12.35 14.86
N ILE A 457 -1.66 13.59 15.00
CA ILE A 457 -0.22 13.90 14.95
C ILE A 457 0.52 13.19 16.08
N LYS A 458 0.00 13.28 17.33
CA LYS A 458 0.62 12.62 18.49
C LYS A 458 0.75 11.12 18.27
N ALA A 459 -0.32 10.47 17.84
CA ALA A 459 -0.34 9.04 17.55
C ALA A 459 0.69 8.67 16.47
N SER A 460 0.80 9.46 15.39
CA SER A 460 1.84 9.25 14.37
C SER A 460 3.25 9.34 14.96
N PHE A 461 3.51 10.32 15.83
CA PHE A 461 4.83 10.43 16.48
C PHE A 461 5.12 9.25 17.41
N ASP A 462 4.11 8.77 18.13
CA ASP A 462 4.24 7.64 19.04
C ASP A 462 4.47 6.33 18.25
N THR A 463 3.71 6.08 17.19
CA THR A 463 3.90 4.92 16.31
C THR A 463 5.32 4.87 15.74
N TRP A 464 5.86 6.00 15.30
CA TRP A 464 7.21 6.10 14.76
C TRP A 464 8.29 6.36 15.83
N GLN A 465 7.95 6.37 17.11
CA GLN A 465 8.84 6.55 18.26
C GLN A 465 9.73 7.81 18.15
N VAL A 466 9.19 8.88 17.54
CA VAL A 466 9.93 10.10 17.18
C VAL A 466 10.59 10.72 18.40
N PHE A 467 9.82 10.94 19.46
CA PHE A 467 10.29 11.49 20.75
C PHE A 467 10.52 10.39 21.79
N GLY A 468 10.71 9.16 21.35
CA GLY A 468 11.08 7.99 22.15
C GLY A 468 12.47 7.52 21.77
N SER A 469 12.54 6.35 21.14
CA SER A 469 13.81 5.70 20.75
C SER A 469 14.67 6.54 19.80
N TYR A 470 14.06 7.47 19.06
CA TYR A 470 14.75 8.31 18.07
C TYR A 470 14.93 9.78 18.51
N GLN A 471 14.68 10.11 19.79
CA GLN A 471 14.88 11.47 20.30
C GLN A 471 16.30 11.99 20.04
N SER A 472 17.32 11.15 20.18
CA SER A 472 18.71 11.54 19.93
C SER A 472 18.96 11.97 18.49
N ASP A 473 18.35 11.27 17.52
CA ASP A 473 18.47 11.64 16.09
C ASP A 473 17.75 12.97 15.83
N VAL A 474 16.57 13.15 16.44
CA VAL A 474 15.85 14.42 16.39
C VAL A 474 16.70 15.55 16.97
N ASP A 475 17.32 15.36 18.12
CA ASP A 475 18.15 16.38 18.77
C ASP A 475 19.37 16.77 17.92
N ASN A 476 19.95 15.80 17.23
CA ASN A 476 21.13 16.00 16.39
C ASN A 476 20.82 16.70 15.06
N TYR A 477 19.57 16.66 14.57
CA TYR A 477 19.19 17.33 13.33
C TYR A 477 18.63 18.72 13.59
N TYR A 478 19.38 19.77 13.31
CA TYR A 478 18.99 21.17 13.57
C TYR A 478 17.78 21.66 12.74
N GLY A 479 17.44 20.98 11.65
CA GLY A 479 16.38 21.37 10.71
C GLY A 479 14.95 20.99 11.16
N CYS A 480 14.76 20.38 12.33
CA CYS A 480 13.44 20.05 12.85
C CYS A 480 13.23 20.52 14.28
N VAL A 481 11.95 20.58 14.69
CA VAL A 481 11.60 20.87 16.10
C VAL A 481 11.91 19.67 17.00
N LYS A 482 12.06 19.92 18.32
CA LYS A 482 12.60 18.94 19.27
C LYS A 482 11.54 18.33 20.18
N ASP A 483 10.32 18.82 20.13
CA ASP A 483 9.21 18.31 20.94
C ASP A 483 7.85 18.53 20.26
N TYR A 484 6.89 17.75 20.72
CA TYR A 484 5.53 17.73 20.19
C TYR A 484 4.81 19.07 20.31
N ASN A 485 4.90 19.74 21.46
CA ASN A 485 4.16 20.98 21.71
C ASN A 485 4.66 22.11 20.80
N THR A 486 5.97 22.19 20.61
CA THR A 486 6.58 23.12 19.66
C THR A 486 6.12 22.81 18.24
N TYR A 487 6.02 21.52 17.87
CA TYR A 487 5.57 21.12 16.52
C TYR A 487 4.14 21.59 16.26
N ILE A 488 3.18 21.23 17.11
CA ILE A 488 1.77 21.59 16.92
C ILE A 488 1.48 23.08 17.12
N GLY A 489 2.37 23.82 17.78
CA GLY A 489 2.27 25.26 17.99
C GLY A 489 2.74 26.10 16.80
N GLN A 490 3.40 25.51 15.80
CA GLN A 490 3.85 26.25 14.61
C GLN A 490 2.64 26.70 13.76
N PRO A 491 2.61 27.95 13.25
CA PRO A 491 1.52 28.42 12.38
C PRO A 491 1.31 27.55 11.13
N SER A 492 2.40 26.92 10.63
CA SER A 492 2.37 25.99 9.49
C SER A 492 1.78 24.62 9.82
N VAL A 493 1.64 24.28 11.10
CA VAL A 493 1.15 22.96 11.58
C VAL A 493 -0.15 23.08 12.33
N ALA A 494 -0.32 24.11 13.17
CA ALA A 494 -1.51 24.31 13.99
C ALA A 494 -2.80 24.18 13.16
N TYR A 495 -3.82 23.53 13.72
CA TYR A 495 -5.10 23.37 13.03
C TYR A 495 -5.71 24.74 12.70
N ASP A 496 -5.99 24.96 11.44
CA ASP A 496 -6.47 26.24 10.90
C ASP A 496 -7.95 26.24 10.49
N GLY A 497 -8.70 25.19 10.84
CA GLY A 497 -10.10 25.03 10.49
C GLY A 497 -10.36 24.42 9.11
N THR A 498 -9.30 24.03 8.36
CA THR A 498 -9.43 23.53 6.99
C THR A 498 -9.27 22.03 6.89
N LEU A 499 -9.96 21.42 5.91
CA LEU A 499 -9.78 20.02 5.55
C LEU A 499 -8.38 19.77 4.95
N GLN A 500 -7.82 20.75 4.23
CA GLN A 500 -6.46 20.69 3.68
C GLN A 500 -5.44 20.39 4.78
N ARG A 501 -5.56 21.04 5.93
CA ARG A 501 -4.65 20.85 7.06
C ARG A 501 -4.75 19.44 7.65
N ILE A 502 -5.96 18.90 7.76
CA ILE A 502 -6.19 17.53 8.22
C ILE A 502 -5.57 16.53 7.24
N MET A 503 -5.88 16.64 5.95
CA MET A 503 -5.43 15.71 4.93
C MET A 503 -3.92 15.77 4.70
N GLU A 504 -3.28 16.92 4.87
CA GLU A 504 -1.84 17.04 4.79
C GLU A 504 -1.14 16.23 5.90
N GLN A 505 -1.60 16.36 7.15
CA GLN A 505 -1.01 15.61 8.26
C GLN A 505 -1.39 14.12 8.20
N LYS A 506 -2.60 13.77 7.77
CA LYS A 506 -3.00 12.38 7.53
C LYS A 506 -2.12 11.72 6.46
N TRP A 507 -1.84 12.43 5.36
CA TRP A 507 -0.93 11.97 4.30
C TRP A 507 0.49 11.73 4.83
N ILE A 508 1.05 12.65 5.63
CA ILE A 508 2.38 12.42 6.23
C ILE A 508 2.34 11.21 7.20
N ALA A 509 1.27 11.08 7.98
CA ALA A 509 1.12 9.99 8.94
C ALA A 509 0.97 8.61 8.28
N SER A 510 0.48 8.57 7.02
CA SER A 510 0.31 7.32 6.24
C SER A 510 1.63 6.74 5.71
N TRP A 511 2.78 7.20 6.16
CA TRP A 511 4.09 6.68 5.77
C TRP A 511 4.14 5.15 5.82
N GLN A 512 4.54 4.51 4.73
CA GLN A 512 4.53 3.05 4.51
C GLN A 512 3.12 2.39 4.50
N ALA A 513 2.04 3.19 4.51
CA ALA A 513 0.65 2.71 4.51
C ALA A 513 -0.24 3.64 3.67
N CYS A 514 0.18 3.96 2.44
CA CYS A 514 -0.39 5.06 1.65
C CYS A 514 -1.76 4.78 1.02
N ASN A 515 -2.30 3.55 1.12
CA ASN A 515 -3.57 3.21 0.47
C ASN A 515 -4.69 4.19 0.84
N GLU A 516 -4.87 4.47 2.14
CA GLU A 516 -5.91 5.39 2.58
C GLU A 516 -5.64 6.84 2.19
N ALA A 517 -4.39 7.27 2.13
CA ALA A 517 -4.04 8.58 1.60
C ALA A 517 -4.47 8.74 0.13
N TYR A 518 -4.34 7.67 -0.67
CA TYR A 518 -4.81 7.65 -2.05
C TYR A 518 -6.33 7.68 -2.15
N MET A 519 -7.04 6.93 -1.28
CA MET A 519 -8.50 6.97 -1.22
C MET A 519 -9.01 8.37 -0.85
N ASP A 520 -8.39 9.00 0.14
CA ASP A 520 -8.72 10.36 0.57
C ASP A 520 -8.42 11.39 -0.52
N TRP A 521 -7.27 11.28 -1.19
CA TRP A 521 -6.93 12.17 -2.30
C TRP A 521 -7.99 12.08 -3.41
N ARG A 522 -8.38 10.88 -3.83
CA ARG A 522 -9.43 10.69 -4.84
C ARG A 522 -10.77 11.29 -4.41
N ARG A 523 -11.13 11.15 -3.14
CA ARG A 523 -12.38 11.65 -2.57
C ARG A 523 -12.39 13.15 -2.36
N THR A 524 -11.28 13.73 -1.89
CA THR A 524 -11.20 15.13 -1.44
C THR A 524 -10.40 16.05 -2.38
N GLY A 525 -9.49 15.50 -3.17
CA GLY A 525 -8.48 16.26 -3.91
C GLY A 525 -7.31 16.72 -3.03
N LEU A 526 -7.22 16.22 -1.78
CA LEU A 526 -6.27 16.71 -0.78
C LEU A 526 -5.39 15.55 -0.24
N PRO A 527 -4.12 15.83 0.14
CA PRO A 527 -3.48 17.14 -0.02
C PRO A 527 -3.33 17.51 -1.51
N ALA A 528 -3.23 18.81 -1.79
CA ALA A 528 -2.97 19.29 -3.15
C ALA A 528 -1.53 18.91 -3.55
N LEU A 529 -1.40 17.86 -4.35
CA LEU A 529 -0.12 17.36 -4.84
C LEU A 529 0.19 17.96 -6.21
N THR A 530 1.40 18.46 -6.39
CA THR A 530 1.89 18.95 -7.67
C THR A 530 2.26 17.76 -8.56
N ILE A 531 1.79 17.76 -9.80
CA ILE A 531 2.12 16.71 -10.77
C ILE A 531 3.39 17.11 -11.51
N GLY A 532 4.33 16.18 -11.61
CA GLY A 532 5.58 16.37 -12.35
C GLY A 532 5.33 16.46 -13.86
N TRP A 533 6.16 17.20 -14.54
CA TRP A 533 6.03 17.44 -15.99
C TRP A 533 6.33 16.20 -16.85
N GLY A 534 7.08 15.23 -16.31
CA GLY A 534 7.35 13.94 -16.95
C GLY A 534 6.26 12.90 -16.71
N SER A 535 5.19 13.24 -16.02
CA SER A 535 4.09 12.31 -15.77
C SER A 535 3.40 11.89 -17.05
N TYR A 536 3.00 10.62 -17.12
CA TYR A 536 2.43 10.03 -18.33
C TYR A 536 1.17 10.76 -18.84
N ARG A 537 0.30 11.26 -17.94
CA ARG A 537 -0.95 11.94 -18.30
C ARG A 537 -1.15 13.31 -17.63
N GLY A 538 -0.21 13.81 -16.87
CA GLY A 538 -0.35 15.07 -16.14
C GLY A 538 -1.29 15.02 -14.93
N GLN A 539 -1.65 13.81 -14.45
CA GLN A 539 -2.49 13.58 -13.27
C GLN A 539 -2.18 12.20 -12.66
N ILE A 540 -2.39 12.06 -11.37
CA ILE A 540 -2.36 10.78 -10.67
C ILE A 540 -3.50 9.89 -11.22
N PRO A 541 -3.26 8.60 -11.49
CA PRO A 541 -4.30 7.67 -11.94
C PRO A 541 -5.43 7.54 -10.91
N LEU A 542 -6.63 7.26 -11.37
CA LEU A 542 -7.84 7.20 -10.53
C LEU A 542 -8.23 5.79 -10.11
N ARG A 543 -7.77 4.76 -10.83
CA ARG A 543 -8.11 3.35 -10.61
C ARG A 543 -7.10 2.43 -11.26
N PHE A 544 -7.19 1.13 -10.94
CA PHE A 544 -6.57 0.10 -11.74
C PHE A 544 -7.50 -0.31 -12.89
N GLY A 545 -6.95 -0.52 -14.09
CA GLY A 545 -7.68 -1.10 -15.21
C GLY A 545 -8.04 -2.55 -14.95
N TYR A 546 -9.15 -3.03 -15.50
CA TYR A 546 -9.43 -4.48 -15.53
C TYR A 546 -8.39 -5.16 -16.41
N ASN A 547 -7.81 -6.24 -15.89
CA ASN A 547 -6.69 -6.91 -16.54
C ASN A 547 -7.13 -7.80 -17.73
N ASN A 548 -6.17 -8.17 -18.58
CA ASN A 548 -6.42 -8.95 -19.79
C ASN A 548 -6.96 -10.36 -19.48
N SER A 549 -6.65 -10.95 -18.33
CA SER A 549 -7.16 -12.28 -17.98
C SER A 549 -8.67 -12.21 -17.71
N GLU A 550 -9.14 -11.17 -17.03
CA GLU A 550 -10.58 -10.97 -16.80
C GLU A 550 -11.32 -10.65 -18.10
N LEU A 551 -10.74 -9.77 -18.93
CA LEU A 551 -11.30 -9.44 -20.25
C LEU A 551 -11.41 -10.65 -21.19
N SER A 552 -10.54 -11.64 -21.01
CA SER A 552 -10.55 -12.88 -21.78
C SER A 552 -11.48 -13.94 -21.21
N ASN A 553 -11.53 -14.07 -19.87
CA ASN A 553 -12.25 -15.15 -19.21
C ASN A 553 -13.73 -14.81 -18.95
N ASN A 554 -14.05 -13.53 -18.70
CA ASN A 554 -15.42 -13.06 -18.40
C ASN A 554 -15.79 -11.81 -19.22
N PRO A 555 -15.60 -11.82 -20.55
CA PRO A 555 -15.64 -10.62 -21.39
C PRO A 555 -16.98 -9.88 -21.35
N ALA A 556 -18.08 -10.60 -21.31
CA ALA A 556 -19.41 -9.98 -21.36
C ALA A 556 -19.71 -9.16 -20.10
N ASN A 557 -19.43 -9.71 -18.92
CA ASN A 557 -19.65 -9.02 -17.64
C ASN A 557 -18.62 -7.91 -17.40
N ALA A 558 -17.36 -8.13 -17.80
CA ALA A 558 -16.33 -7.09 -17.75
C ALA A 558 -16.71 -5.90 -18.64
N GLN A 559 -17.24 -6.13 -19.85
CA GLN A 559 -17.67 -5.05 -20.75
C GLN A 559 -18.81 -4.21 -20.15
N ILE A 560 -19.78 -4.85 -19.49
CA ILE A 560 -20.87 -4.14 -18.78
C ILE A 560 -20.31 -3.20 -17.71
N ALA A 561 -19.30 -3.62 -16.97
CA ALA A 561 -18.64 -2.80 -15.96
C ALA A 561 -17.82 -1.65 -16.60
N ILE A 562 -17.12 -1.92 -17.69
CA ILE A 562 -16.35 -0.93 -18.45
C ILE A 562 -17.28 0.16 -19.01
N ASP A 563 -18.46 -0.20 -19.51
CA ASP A 563 -19.42 0.74 -20.10
C ASP A 563 -19.97 1.74 -19.06
N LYS A 564 -19.92 1.43 -17.78
CA LYS A 564 -20.32 2.33 -16.67
C LYS A 564 -19.21 3.31 -16.28
N LEU A 565 -17.97 3.08 -16.68
CA LEU A 565 -16.87 3.99 -16.40
C LEU A 565 -16.99 5.27 -17.23
N VAL A 566 -16.66 6.40 -16.63
CA VAL A 566 -16.72 7.71 -17.29
C VAL A 566 -15.29 8.23 -17.48
N PRO A 567 -14.80 8.40 -18.71
CA PRO A 567 -13.50 8.99 -18.97
C PRO A 567 -13.33 10.34 -18.26
N SER A 568 -12.18 10.56 -17.65
CA SER A 568 -11.78 11.89 -17.17
C SER A 568 -11.16 12.71 -18.32
N THR A 569 -10.86 13.98 -18.08
CA THR A 569 -10.14 14.83 -19.03
C THR A 569 -8.73 14.34 -19.34
N TYR A 570 -8.17 13.45 -18.53
CA TYR A 570 -6.83 12.88 -18.66
C TYR A 570 -6.80 11.52 -19.35
N ASN A 571 -7.96 10.96 -19.69
CA ASN A 571 -8.05 9.64 -20.33
C ASN A 571 -7.55 9.63 -21.79
N ASN A 572 -7.57 10.77 -22.47
CA ASN A 572 -7.28 10.85 -23.91
C ASN A 572 -8.17 9.89 -24.75
N THR A 573 -7.52 8.92 -25.47
CA THR A 573 -8.16 7.96 -26.37
C THR A 573 -8.02 6.51 -25.87
N ASP A 574 -7.71 6.28 -24.59
CA ASP A 574 -7.38 4.94 -24.07
C ASP A 574 -8.61 4.03 -23.90
N GLY A 575 -9.82 4.52 -24.21
CA GLY A 575 -11.07 3.81 -23.95
C GLY A 575 -11.50 3.88 -22.49
N ASN A 576 -12.65 3.28 -22.17
CA ASN A 576 -13.23 3.42 -20.82
C ASN A 576 -12.46 2.63 -19.75
N ASN A 577 -11.73 1.56 -20.12
CA ASN A 577 -10.96 0.76 -19.15
C ASN A 577 -9.61 1.40 -18.76
N SER A 578 -9.44 2.68 -18.94
CA SER A 578 -8.23 3.40 -18.55
C SER A 578 -8.14 3.63 -17.04
N SER A 579 -6.92 3.74 -16.55
CA SER A 579 -6.63 4.16 -15.16
C SER A 579 -7.06 5.60 -14.86
N TRP A 580 -7.37 6.41 -15.88
CA TRP A 580 -7.93 7.77 -15.75
C TRP A 580 -9.44 7.84 -16.01
N SER A 581 -10.15 6.72 -15.95
CA SER A 581 -11.61 6.68 -15.96
C SER A 581 -12.17 6.72 -14.55
N LYS A 582 -13.30 7.41 -14.40
CA LYS A 582 -14.01 7.54 -13.13
C LYS A 582 -14.97 6.38 -12.95
N PHE A 583 -14.80 5.64 -11.86
CA PHE A 583 -15.79 4.68 -11.37
C PHE A 583 -16.85 5.38 -10.51
N TRP A 584 -17.89 4.67 -10.07
CA TRP A 584 -19.07 5.24 -9.40
C TRP A 584 -18.74 6.23 -8.26
N LEU A 585 -17.78 5.90 -7.38
CA LEU A 585 -17.43 6.76 -6.24
C LEU A 585 -16.94 8.16 -6.67
N LEU A 586 -16.32 8.28 -7.85
CA LEU A 586 -15.76 9.53 -8.37
C LEU A 586 -16.72 10.27 -9.32
N GLN A 587 -17.75 9.60 -9.83
CA GLN A 587 -18.74 10.21 -10.72
C GLN A 587 -19.63 11.18 -9.95
N GLY A 588 -19.98 12.32 -10.57
CA GLY A 588 -20.80 13.36 -9.95
C GLY A 588 -20.11 14.18 -8.86
N THR A 589 -18.81 13.93 -8.60
CA THR A 589 -18.02 14.79 -7.72
C THR A 589 -17.47 15.98 -8.50
N ASN A 590 -17.39 17.16 -7.87
CA ASN A 590 -16.83 18.37 -8.50
C ASN A 590 -15.30 18.39 -8.41
N LYS A 591 -14.64 17.26 -8.65
CA LYS A 591 -13.18 17.17 -8.61
C LYS A 591 -12.58 17.36 -10.01
N PRO A 592 -11.36 17.87 -10.12
CA PRO A 592 -10.75 18.26 -11.39
C PRO A 592 -10.24 17.08 -12.23
N TRP A 593 -10.84 15.90 -12.10
CA TRP A 593 -10.52 14.71 -12.91
C TRP A 593 -11.69 14.09 -13.65
#